data_989235d93e0fd89c473329730625a9ec
#
_entry.id   989235d93e0fd89c473329730625a9ec
#
_cell.length_a   1.000
_cell.length_b   1.000
_cell.length_c   1.000
_cell.angle_alpha   90.00
_cell.angle_beta   90.00
_cell.angle_gamma   90.00
#
_symmetry.space_group_name_H-M   'P 1'
#
loop_
_entity.id
_entity.type
_entity.pdbx_description
1 polymer ?
#
loop_
_entity_poly.entity_id
_entity_poly.type
_entity_poly.pdbx_seq_one_letter_code
_entity_poly.pdbx_strand_id
1 'polypeptide(L)'
;MCAADAGGCAGARILVVTAIREELAAFADKRLPPGVVVASTGEGPRNAARATAALCARHRPALLLGAGVAGALTADLGVGDLLVAHRILDECGEVAPGPDARRVVHAAAKPGARQGTLLTVESPFVTAVEKAAAAARIGVPPAAVDMESSAWARAAAALAIPYVVVRIISDGAEEELPGYLSRCMDSQGAIRRSAVAFQAMLHTRSIPQLRRMRSVIRDCADRLASFVAVLAAEGL
;
A
#
# COMPACT_ATOMS: atom_id res chain seq x y z
N MET A 1 7.64 33.80 37.36
CA MET A 1 6.94 32.53 37.66
C MET A 1 6.21 32.16 36.35
N CYS A 2 6.94 31.57 35.40
CA CYS A 2 6.39 31.19 34.10
C CYS A 2 5.85 29.77 34.22
N ALA A 3 4.56 29.60 34.00
CA ALA A 3 3.93 28.31 33.85
C ALA A 3 4.41 27.71 32.52
N ALA A 4 5.16 26.62 32.59
CA ALA A 4 5.49 25.81 31.44
C ALA A 4 4.23 25.05 31.05
N ASP A 5 3.66 25.39 29.89
CA ASP A 5 2.64 24.63 29.24
C ASP A 5 3.24 23.24 28.87
N ALA A 6 2.87 22.23 29.66
CA ALA A 6 3.05 20.83 29.32
C ALA A 6 1.98 20.47 28.28
N GLY A 7 2.15 20.96 27.07
CA GLY A 7 1.45 20.47 25.89
C GLY A 7 1.91 19.02 25.64
N GLY A 8 1.25 18.05 26.30
CA GLY A 8 1.45 16.65 26.03
C GLY A 8 1.26 16.40 24.53
N CYS A 9 2.29 15.91 23.84
CA CYS A 9 2.18 15.37 22.50
C CYS A 9 1.14 14.24 22.52
N ALA A 10 -0.13 14.59 22.26
CA ALA A 10 -1.14 13.58 21.99
C ALA A 10 -0.67 12.82 20.75
N GLY A 11 -0.24 11.57 20.93
CA GLY A 11 0.20 10.71 19.83
C GLY A 11 -0.90 10.61 18.77
N ALA A 12 -0.53 10.39 17.52
CA ALA A 12 -1.49 10.20 16.45
C ALA A 12 -2.41 9.02 16.82
N ARG A 13 -3.72 9.20 16.65
CA ARG A 13 -4.65 8.07 16.81
C ARG A 13 -4.48 7.07 15.68
N ILE A 14 -4.33 7.58 14.44
CA ILE A 14 -4.13 6.77 13.23
C ILE A 14 -2.94 7.33 12.46
N LEU A 15 -2.00 6.46 12.14
CA LEU A 15 -0.92 6.75 11.20
C LEU A 15 -1.23 6.04 9.88
N VAL A 16 -1.54 6.81 8.85
CA VAL A 16 -1.71 6.31 7.48
C VAL A 16 -0.35 6.35 6.80
N VAL A 17 0.10 5.23 6.26
CA VAL A 17 1.35 5.13 5.51
C VAL A 17 1.08 4.79 4.05
N THR A 18 1.79 5.47 3.15
CA THR A 18 1.75 5.26 1.71
C THR A 18 3.16 5.08 1.17
N ALA A 19 3.33 4.53 -0.03
CA ALA A 19 4.64 4.31 -0.63
C ALA A 19 5.00 5.38 -1.66
N ILE A 20 4.12 5.67 -2.61
CA ILE A 20 4.39 6.56 -3.74
C ILE A 20 3.82 7.96 -3.55
N ARG A 21 4.36 8.91 -4.32
CA ARG A 21 3.97 10.33 -4.23
C ARG A 21 2.52 10.57 -4.62
N GLU A 22 2.02 9.83 -5.61
CA GLU A 22 0.66 9.91 -6.09
C GLU A 22 -0.35 9.52 -5.00
N GLU A 23 -0.04 8.49 -4.23
CA GLU A 23 -0.87 8.06 -3.08
C GLU A 23 -0.89 9.14 -1.98
N LEU A 24 0.29 9.67 -1.60
CA LEU A 24 0.36 10.73 -0.60
C LEU A 24 -0.38 12.00 -1.05
N ALA A 25 -0.20 12.40 -2.31
CA ALA A 25 -0.83 13.59 -2.87
C ALA A 25 -2.36 13.51 -2.89
N ALA A 26 -2.92 12.30 -3.07
CA ALA A 26 -4.35 12.08 -3.05
C ALA A 26 -5.03 12.40 -1.72
N PHE A 27 -4.26 12.47 -0.62
CA PHE A 27 -4.78 12.88 0.68
C PHE A 27 -4.80 14.38 0.91
N ALA A 28 -4.14 15.19 0.05
CA ALA A 28 -3.99 16.64 0.25
C ALA A 28 -5.34 17.37 0.37
N ASP A 29 -6.33 16.94 -0.42
CA ASP A 29 -7.67 17.54 -0.46
C ASP A 29 -8.70 16.77 0.36
N LYS A 30 -8.30 15.74 1.11
CA LYS A 30 -9.23 14.96 1.93
C LYS A 30 -9.35 15.55 3.33
N ARG A 31 -10.60 15.66 3.78
CA ARG A 31 -10.89 16.10 5.14
C ARG A 31 -10.70 14.91 6.10
N LEU A 32 -9.57 14.88 6.80
CA LEU A 32 -9.23 13.84 7.77
C LEU A 32 -9.58 14.30 9.19
N PRO A 33 -10.03 13.39 10.08
CA PRO A 33 -10.28 13.71 11.48
C PRO A 33 -9.02 14.17 12.22
N PRO A 34 -9.16 14.94 13.31
CA PRO A 34 -8.06 15.27 14.21
C PRO A 34 -7.35 13.99 14.72
N GLY A 35 -6.03 14.00 14.77
CA GLY A 35 -5.22 12.88 15.22
C GLY A 35 -4.92 11.83 14.12
N VAL A 36 -5.31 12.09 12.87
CA VAL A 36 -4.86 11.30 11.71
C VAL A 36 -3.63 11.97 11.10
N VAL A 37 -2.56 11.21 10.96
CA VAL A 37 -1.32 11.65 10.29
C VAL A 37 -1.13 10.79 9.04
N VAL A 38 -0.86 11.42 7.91
CA VAL A 38 -0.52 10.72 6.66
C VAL A 38 0.94 10.97 6.34
N ALA A 39 1.68 9.90 6.04
CA ALA A 39 3.10 9.99 5.73
C ALA A 39 3.50 9.00 4.64
N SER A 40 4.48 9.39 3.82
CA SER A 40 5.08 8.47 2.85
C SER A 40 6.28 7.74 3.46
N THR A 41 6.35 6.44 3.20
CA THR A 41 7.49 5.59 3.60
C THR A 41 8.52 5.45 2.50
N GLY A 42 8.19 5.86 1.28
CA GLY A 42 8.98 5.59 0.08
C GLY A 42 8.70 4.20 -0.48
N GLU A 43 9.06 4.05 -1.75
CA GLU A 43 8.86 2.82 -2.53
C GLU A 43 9.84 1.72 -2.09
N GLY A 44 9.36 0.48 -2.13
CA GLY A 44 10.13 -0.73 -1.87
C GLY A 44 10.25 -1.12 -0.39
N PRO A 45 10.48 -2.43 -0.13
CA PRO A 45 10.36 -3.00 1.21
C PRO A 45 11.36 -2.42 2.22
N ARG A 46 12.58 -2.08 1.80
CA ARG A 46 13.63 -1.54 2.70
C ARG A 46 13.32 -0.12 3.17
N ASN A 47 12.87 0.76 2.25
CA ASN A 47 12.42 2.11 2.59
C ASN A 47 11.19 2.06 3.48
N ALA A 48 10.21 1.23 3.12
CA ALA A 48 8.99 1.02 3.87
C ALA A 48 9.28 0.58 5.32
N ALA A 49 10.13 -0.42 5.54
CA ALA A 49 10.49 -0.91 6.87
C ALA A 49 11.11 0.19 7.73
N ARG A 50 12.16 0.85 7.22
CA ARG A 50 12.90 1.88 7.95
C ARG A 50 12.02 3.09 8.30
N ALA A 51 11.29 3.59 7.31
CA ALA A 51 10.46 4.79 7.50
C ALA A 51 9.28 4.49 8.43
N THR A 52 8.63 3.34 8.30
CA THR A 52 7.51 2.97 9.18
C THR A 52 7.95 2.86 10.63
N ALA A 53 9.08 2.20 10.91
CA ALA A 53 9.62 2.11 12.26
C ALA A 53 9.88 3.51 12.86
N ALA A 54 10.50 4.43 12.10
CA ALA A 54 10.76 5.79 12.54
C ALA A 54 9.47 6.59 12.78
N LEU A 55 8.49 6.47 11.87
CA LEU A 55 7.19 7.13 12.00
C LEU A 55 6.41 6.62 13.21
N CYS A 56 6.38 5.31 13.42
CA CYS A 56 5.73 4.71 14.59
C CYS A 56 6.39 5.14 15.90
N ALA A 57 7.72 5.19 15.96
CA ALA A 57 8.45 5.66 17.13
C ALA A 57 8.14 7.14 17.43
N ARG A 58 8.06 7.98 16.39
CA ARG A 58 7.77 9.42 16.50
C ARG A 58 6.32 9.70 16.91
N HIS A 59 5.37 9.05 16.26
CA HIS A 59 3.94 9.37 16.39
C HIS A 59 3.21 8.52 17.43
N ARG A 60 3.77 7.34 17.80
CA ARG A 60 3.16 6.37 18.73
C ARG A 60 1.68 6.15 18.44
N PRO A 61 1.30 5.76 17.21
CA PRO A 61 -0.10 5.67 16.81
C PRO A 61 -0.80 4.53 17.55
N ALA A 62 -2.10 4.71 17.78
CA ALA A 62 -2.96 3.63 18.28
C ALA A 62 -3.30 2.60 17.17
N LEU A 63 -3.19 3.01 15.91
CA LEU A 63 -3.41 2.18 14.73
C LEU A 63 -2.48 2.62 13.60
N LEU A 64 -1.85 1.65 12.91
CA LEU A 64 -1.21 1.86 11.62
C LEU A 64 -2.18 1.43 10.51
N LEU A 65 -2.40 2.31 9.52
CA LEU A 65 -3.18 2.00 8.32
C LEU A 65 -2.28 2.11 7.10
N GLY A 66 -1.93 0.98 6.49
CA GLY A 66 -1.23 0.93 5.22
C GLY A 66 -2.21 1.16 4.07
N ALA A 67 -1.91 2.13 3.18
CA ALA A 67 -2.76 2.47 2.04
C ALA A 67 -1.92 2.62 0.78
N GLY A 68 -2.27 1.91 -0.29
CA GLY A 68 -1.53 1.96 -1.55
C GLY A 68 -2.18 1.17 -2.67
N VAL A 69 -1.56 1.23 -3.85
CA VAL A 69 -1.96 0.43 -5.02
C VAL A 69 -1.39 -0.99 -4.95
N ALA A 70 -2.02 -1.92 -5.66
CA ALA A 70 -1.57 -3.30 -5.80
C ALA A 70 -1.98 -3.86 -7.17
N GLY A 71 -1.25 -4.85 -7.67
CA GLY A 71 -1.66 -5.64 -8.84
C GLY A 71 -2.56 -6.80 -8.43
N ALA A 72 -3.61 -7.09 -9.21
CA ALA A 72 -4.40 -8.29 -8.98
C ALA A 72 -3.60 -9.56 -9.31
N LEU A 73 -3.75 -10.59 -8.47
CA LEU A 73 -3.25 -11.95 -8.76
C LEU A 73 -4.37 -12.88 -9.22
N THR A 74 -5.62 -12.57 -8.89
CA THR A 74 -6.79 -13.40 -9.20
C THR A 74 -7.81 -12.61 -10.02
N ALA A 75 -8.51 -13.29 -10.92
CA ALA A 75 -9.42 -12.68 -11.90
C ALA A 75 -10.69 -12.06 -11.29
N ASP A 76 -10.98 -12.33 -10.02
CA ASP A 76 -12.10 -11.76 -9.29
C ASP A 76 -11.84 -10.35 -8.76
N LEU A 77 -10.63 -9.82 -8.97
CA LEU A 77 -10.24 -8.46 -8.67
C LEU A 77 -10.03 -7.64 -9.95
N GLY A 78 -10.81 -6.58 -10.11
CA GLY A 78 -10.68 -5.62 -11.20
C GLY A 78 -9.99 -4.33 -10.79
N VAL A 79 -9.51 -3.56 -11.79
CA VAL A 79 -8.94 -2.22 -11.56
C VAL A 79 -9.94 -1.32 -10.83
N GLY A 80 -9.51 -0.72 -9.74
CA GLY A 80 -10.34 0.10 -8.86
C GLY A 80 -11.00 -0.66 -7.71
N ASP A 81 -10.96 -1.98 -7.65
CA ASP A 81 -11.45 -2.73 -6.49
C ASP A 81 -10.57 -2.48 -5.27
N LEU A 82 -11.20 -2.42 -4.10
CA LEU A 82 -10.53 -2.26 -2.81
C LEU A 82 -10.35 -3.63 -2.15
N LEU A 83 -9.12 -3.95 -1.79
CA LEU A 83 -8.77 -5.15 -1.03
C LEU A 83 -8.33 -4.75 0.37
N VAL A 84 -9.03 -5.26 1.38
CA VAL A 84 -8.63 -5.18 2.79
C VAL A 84 -7.93 -6.47 3.15
N ALA A 85 -6.65 -6.38 3.49
CA ALA A 85 -5.86 -7.56 3.80
C ALA A 85 -6.29 -8.19 5.11
N HIS A 86 -6.74 -9.45 5.08
CA HIS A 86 -6.88 -10.27 6.27
C HIS A 86 -5.64 -11.13 6.52
N ARG A 87 -4.82 -11.30 5.48
CA ARG A 87 -3.59 -12.08 5.48
C ARG A 87 -2.53 -11.40 4.63
N ILE A 88 -1.31 -11.30 5.15
CA ILE A 88 -0.16 -10.73 4.43
C ILE A 88 0.95 -11.75 4.39
N LEU A 89 1.45 -12.03 3.20
CA LEU A 89 2.52 -12.96 2.92
C LEU A 89 3.73 -12.24 2.33
N ASP A 90 4.91 -12.76 2.56
CA ASP A 90 6.13 -12.43 1.82
C ASP A 90 6.97 -13.71 1.60
N GLU A 91 8.20 -13.57 1.14
CA GLU A 91 9.11 -14.69 0.92
C GLU A 91 9.48 -15.45 2.23
N CYS A 92 9.40 -14.78 3.37
CA CYS A 92 9.63 -15.37 4.70
C CYS A 92 8.39 -16.09 5.24
N GLY A 93 7.23 -16.01 4.55
CA GLY A 93 5.97 -16.60 4.95
C GLY A 93 4.95 -15.57 5.42
N GLU A 94 4.02 -16.00 6.27
CA GLU A 94 2.95 -15.14 6.77
C GLU A 94 3.46 -14.18 7.85
N VAL A 95 3.00 -12.93 7.80
CA VAL A 95 3.31 -11.93 8.84
C VAL A 95 2.46 -12.20 10.08
N ALA A 96 3.11 -12.38 11.21
CA ALA A 96 2.46 -12.62 12.49
C ALA A 96 2.95 -11.58 13.54
N PRO A 97 2.05 -11.04 14.41
CA PRO A 97 0.60 -11.21 14.33
C PRO A 97 0.00 -10.62 13.06
N GLY A 98 -1.10 -11.17 12.57
CA GLY A 98 -1.84 -10.69 11.41
C GLY A 98 -2.51 -9.33 11.63
N PRO A 99 -3.16 -8.78 10.57
CA PRO A 99 -3.94 -7.54 10.67
C PRO A 99 -5.04 -7.63 11.75
N ASP A 100 -5.44 -6.47 12.30
CA ASP A 100 -6.52 -6.42 13.29
C ASP A 100 -7.85 -6.92 12.69
N ALA A 101 -8.27 -8.11 13.09
CA ALA A 101 -9.39 -8.82 12.49
C ALA A 101 -10.73 -8.04 12.57
N ARG A 102 -10.99 -7.30 13.66
CA ARG A 102 -12.22 -6.52 13.82
C ARG A 102 -12.25 -5.36 12.84
N ARG A 103 -11.14 -4.66 12.70
CA ARG A 103 -10.98 -3.54 11.77
C ARG A 103 -11.00 -4.00 10.32
N VAL A 104 -10.40 -5.16 10.03
CA VAL A 104 -10.48 -5.78 8.69
C VAL A 104 -11.94 -6.06 8.30
N VAL A 105 -12.71 -6.68 9.18
CA VAL A 105 -14.13 -6.96 8.93
C VAL A 105 -14.93 -5.66 8.73
N HIS A 106 -14.69 -4.65 9.59
CA HIS A 106 -15.35 -3.35 9.47
C HIS A 106 -15.03 -2.66 8.14
N ALA A 107 -13.76 -2.61 7.75
CA ALA A 107 -13.33 -1.99 6.50
C ALA A 107 -13.87 -2.74 5.26
N ALA A 108 -13.84 -4.08 5.29
CA ALA A 108 -14.30 -4.90 4.18
C ALA A 108 -15.84 -4.92 4.02
N ALA A 109 -16.59 -4.52 5.05
CA ALA A 109 -18.04 -4.35 4.95
C ALA A 109 -18.46 -3.09 4.17
N LYS A 110 -17.53 -2.21 3.82
CA LYS A 110 -17.82 -1.01 3.04
C LYS A 110 -18.04 -1.33 1.55
N PRO A 111 -18.87 -0.57 0.84
CA PRO A 111 -19.13 -0.78 -0.58
C PRO A 111 -17.85 -0.79 -1.42
N GLY A 112 -17.70 -1.79 -2.25
CA GLY A 112 -16.56 -1.96 -3.16
C GLY A 112 -15.27 -2.45 -2.50
N ALA A 113 -15.30 -2.80 -1.21
CA ALA A 113 -14.18 -3.41 -0.50
C ALA A 113 -14.40 -4.93 -0.32
N ARG A 114 -13.32 -5.68 -0.37
CA ARG A 114 -13.31 -7.15 -0.20
C ARG A 114 -12.15 -7.56 0.70
N GLN A 115 -12.34 -8.61 1.48
CA GLN A 115 -11.22 -9.23 2.19
C GLN A 115 -10.40 -10.07 1.23
N GLY A 116 -9.08 -10.05 1.42
CA GLY A 116 -8.20 -10.88 0.59
C GLY A 116 -6.80 -11.05 1.16
N THR A 117 -5.99 -11.82 0.44
CA THR A 117 -4.58 -12.06 0.76
C THR A 117 -3.70 -11.09 -0.02
N LEU A 118 -2.74 -10.47 0.63
CA LEU A 118 -1.66 -9.71 0.00
C LEU A 118 -0.37 -10.51 0.00
N LEU A 119 0.29 -10.54 -1.16
CA LEU A 119 1.66 -11.02 -1.30
C LEU A 119 2.58 -9.82 -1.51
N THR A 120 3.53 -9.61 -0.61
CA THR A 120 4.57 -8.60 -0.80
C THR A 120 5.79 -9.23 -1.44
N VAL A 121 6.28 -8.60 -2.51
CA VAL A 121 7.44 -9.04 -3.29
C VAL A 121 8.52 -7.94 -3.35
N GLU A 122 9.77 -8.34 -3.60
CA GLU A 122 10.87 -7.39 -3.76
C GLU A 122 10.88 -6.69 -5.13
N SER A 123 10.32 -7.34 -6.15
CA SER A 123 10.25 -6.81 -7.53
C SER A 123 8.85 -6.97 -8.09
N PRO A 124 8.35 -5.98 -8.87
CA PRO A 124 7.01 -6.05 -9.43
C PRO A 124 6.90 -7.22 -10.42
N PHE A 125 5.79 -7.94 -10.37
CA PHE A 125 5.45 -8.89 -11.43
C PHE A 125 5.03 -8.12 -12.68
N VAL A 126 5.70 -8.39 -13.77
CA VAL A 126 5.47 -7.69 -15.05
C VAL A 126 4.71 -8.53 -16.06
N THR A 127 4.61 -9.84 -15.83
CA THR A 127 3.91 -10.78 -16.74
C THR A 127 2.71 -11.44 -16.05
N ALA A 128 1.70 -11.80 -16.87
CA ALA A 128 0.57 -12.59 -16.40
C ALA A 128 0.99 -13.97 -15.86
N VAL A 129 2.07 -14.54 -16.39
CA VAL A 129 2.61 -15.84 -15.94
C VAL A 129 3.13 -15.76 -14.50
N GLU A 130 3.89 -14.71 -14.16
CA GLU A 130 4.37 -14.49 -12.78
C GLU A 130 3.20 -14.33 -11.81
N LYS A 131 2.18 -13.56 -12.19
CA LYS A 131 0.95 -13.35 -11.39
C LYS A 131 0.21 -14.67 -11.18
N ALA A 132 0.00 -15.45 -12.23
CA ALA A 132 -0.69 -16.74 -12.16
C ALA A 132 0.07 -17.75 -11.29
N ALA A 133 1.40 -17.82 -11.39
CA ALA A 133 2.22 -18.68 -10.55
C ALA A 133 2.13 -18.29 -9.07
N ALA A 134 2.12 -17.01 -8.76
CA ALA A 134 1.94 -16.51 -7.39
C ALA A 134 0.53 -16.82 -6.86
N ALA A 135 -0.52 -16.60 -7.66
CA ALA A 135 -1.91 -16.94 -7.30
C ALA A 135 -2.06 -18.43 -6.96
N ALA A 136 -1.47 -19.32 -7.77
CA ALA A 136 -1.49 -20.76 -7.53
C ALA A 136 -0.82 -21.15 -6.20
N ARG A 137 0.26 -20.45 -5.80
CA ARG A 137 0.94 -20.68 -4.51
C ARG A 137 0.12 -20.21 -3.32
N ILE A 138 -0.63 -19.11 -3.46
CA ILE A 138 -1.51 -18.58 -2.40
C ILE A 138 -2.74 -19.46 -2.22
N GLY A 139 -3.33 -19.94 -3.32
CA GLY A 139 -4.40 -20.91 -3.35
C GLY A 139 -5.79 -20.41 -2.89
N VAL A 140 -5.89 -19.21 -2.32
CA VAL A 140 -7.15 -18.67 -1.77
C VAL A 140 -7.42 -17.29 -2.35
N PRO A 141 -8.44 -17.11 -3.24
CA PRO A 141 -8.86 -15.82 -3.74
C PRO A 141 -9.75 -15.09 -2.72
N PRO A 142 -9.90 -13.75 -2.81
CA PRO A 142 -9.14 -12.87 -3.69
C PRO A 142 -7.71 -12.62 -3.21
N ALA A 143 -6.78 -12.42 -4.15
CA ALA A 143 -5.38 -12.17 -3.85
C ALA A 143 -4.78 -11.07 -4.74
N ALA A 144 -3.90 -10.26 -4.16
CA ALA A 144 -3.18 -9.19 -4.84
C ALA A 144 -1.69 -9.16 -4.44
N VAL A 145 -0.87 -8.45 -5.19
CA VAL A 145 0.58 -8.31 -4.98
C VAL A 145 0.98 -6.85 -4.82
N ASP A 146 1.89 -6.58 -3.90
CA ASP A 146 2.49 -5.28 -3.68
C ASP A 146 3.97 -5.40 -3.29
N MET A 147 4.58 -4.28 -2.87
CA MET A 147 5.99 -4.24 -2.51
C MET A 147 6.28 -3.75 -1.08
N GLU A 148 5.29 -3.32 -0.30
CA GLU A 148 5.53 -2.68 0.99
C GLU A 148 4.72 -3.22 2.16
N SER A 149 3.60 -3.90 1.93
CA SER A 149 2.66 -4.26 3.00
C SER A 149 3.28 -5.13 4.10
N SER A 150 4.11 -6.11 3.77
CA SER A 150 4.78 -6.93 4.79
C SER A 150 5.74 -6.10 5.64
N ALA A 151 6.44 -5.15 5.03
CA ALA A 151 7.36 -4.26 5.73
C ALA A 151 6.63 -3.35 6.73
N TRP A 152 5.49 -2.77 6.32
CA TRP A 152 4.63 -1.99 7.21
C TRP A 152 4.07 -2.83 8.36
N ALA A 153 3.56 -4.01 8.04
CA ALA A 153 2.98 -4.95 8.99
C ALA A 153 4.01 -5.43 10.02
N ARG A 154 5.21 -5.85 9.57
CA ARG A 154 6.28 -6.28 10.47
C ARG A 154 6.76 -5.15 11.39
N ALA A 155 6.86 -3.92 10.89
CA ALA A 155 7.23 -2.76 11.71
C ALA A 155 6.17 -2.46 12.78
N ALA A 156 4.89 -2.54 12.45
CA ALA A 156 3.79 -2.37 13.40
C ALA A 156 3.78 -3.51 14.44
N ALA A 157 3.90 -4.76 13.99
CA ALA A 157 3.91 -5.95 14.85
C ALA A 157 5.07 -5.90 15.86
N ALA A 158 6.27 -5.50 15.43
CA ALA A 158 7.44 -5.37 16.31
C ALA A 158 7.25 -4.35 17.46
N LEU A 159 6.34 -3.39 17.27
CA LEU A 159 6.00 -2.36 18.25
C LEU A 159 4.66 -2.62 18.95
N ALA A 160 4.05 -3.79 18.72
CA ALA A 160 2.72 -4.18 19.21
C ALA A 160 1.62 -3.15 18.85
N ILE A 161 1.77 -2.46 17.69
CA ILE A 161 0.78 -1.53 17.17
C ILE A 161 -0.22 -2.31 16.30
N PRO A 162 -1.53 -2.26 16.59
CA PRO A 162 -2.55 -2.81 15.71
C PRO A 162 -2.44 -2.21 14.31
N TYR A 163 -2.67 -3.01 13.27
CA TYR A 163 -2.58 -2.50 11.90
C TYR A 163 -3.68 -3.07 10.99
N VAL A 164 -3.99 -2.31 9.96
CA VAL A 164 -4.83 -2.69 8.82
C VAL A 164 -4.11 -2.27 7.54
N VAL A 165 -4.24 -3.06 6.48
CA VAL A 165 -3.74 -2.68 5.16
C VAL A 165 -4.87 -2.73 4.16
N VAL A 166 -5.02 -1.64 3.41
CA VAL A 166 -5.99 -1.50 2.32
C VAL A 166 -5.23 -1.23 1.03
N ARG A 167 -5.51 -2.01 0.02
CA ARG A 167 -4.96 -1.81 -1.32
C ARG A 167 -6.08 -1.57 -2.32
N ILE A 168 -5.80 -0.73 -3.32
CA ILE A 168 -6.67 -0.57 -4.49
C ILE A 168 -5.98 -1.18 -5.70
N ILE A 169 -6.72 -1.91 -6.50
CA ILE A 169 -6.15 -2.63 -7.64
C ILE A 169 -5.86 -1.64 -8.77
N SER A 170 -4.60 -1.60 -9.22
CA SER A 170 -4.13 -0.74 -10.31
C SER A 170 -4.00 -1.46 -11.66
N ASP A 171 -3.83 -2.78 -11.63
CA ASP A 171 -3.67 -3.61 -12.82
C ASP A 171 -4.25 -5.01 -12.60
N GLY A 172 -4.88 -5.54 -13.64
CA GLY A 172 -5.54 -6.84 -13.60
C GLY A 172 -4.58 -8.04 -13.59
N ALA A 173 -5.09 -9.22 -13.24
CA ALA A 173 -4.30 -10.45 -13.17
C ALA A 173 -3.65 -10.85 -14.52
N GLU A 174 -4.34 -10.56 -15.62
CA GLU A 174 -3.86 -10.85 -16.99
C GLU A 174 -3.15 -9.65 -17.63
N GLU A 175 -3.10 -8.49 -16.97
CA GLU A 175 -2.47 -7.29 -17.50
C GLU A 175 -0.95 -7.38 -17.35
N GLU A 176 -0.24 -7.23 -18.48
CA GLU A 176 1.21 -7.16 -18.51
C GLU A 176 1.70 -5.74 -18.35
N LEU A 177 2.72 -5.54 -17.53
CA LEU A 177 3.42 -4.27 -17.34
C LEU A 177 4.64 -4.19 -18.27
N PRO A 178 5.16 -2.97 -18.57
CA PRO A 178 6.38 -2.86 -19.36
C PRO A 178 7.53 -3.65 -18.73
N GLY A 179 8.05 -4.65 -19.44
CA GLY A 179 9.04 -5.63 -18.92
C GLY A 179 10.37 -5.04 -18.44
N TYR A 180 10.63 -3.74 -18.72
CA TYR A 180 11.81 -3.06 -18.20
C TYR A 180 11.61 -2.47 -16.79
N LEU A 181 10.38 -2.48 -16.25
CA LEU A 181 10.10 -1.90 -14.91
C LEU A 181 10.90 -2.60 -13.82
N SER A 182 10.99 -3.93 -13.87
CA SER A 182 11.80 -4.70 -12.90
C SER A 182 13.28 -4.33 -12.95
N ARG A 183 13.80 -3.91 -14.12
CA ARG A 183 15.20 -3.47 -14.30
C ARG A 183 15.44 -2.00 -13.93
N CYS A 184 14.37 -1.24 -13.71
CA CYS A 184 14.44 0.17 -13.32
C CYS A 184 14.47 0.38 -11.81
N MET A 185 14.66 -0.67 -11.02
CA MET A 185 14.73 -0.58 -9.57
C MET A 185 16.13 -0.19 -9.08
N ASP A 186 16.20 0.47 -7.93
CA ASP A 186 17.44 0.72 -7.22
C ASP A 186 17.73 -0.38 -6.18
N SER A 187 18.86 -0.24 -5.47
CA SER A 187 19.27 -1.18 -4.42
C SER A 187 18.36 -1.20 -3.19
N GLN A 188 17.42 -0.26 -3.08
CA GLN A 188 16.45 -0.17 -1.99
C GLN A 188 15.09 -0.76 -2.40
N GLY A 189 14.94 -1.20 -3.65
CA GLY A 189 13.70 -1.70 -4.21
C GLY A 189 12.75 -0.59 -4.70
N ALA A 190 13.20 0.65 -4.83
CA ALA A 190 12.39 1.74 -5.37
C ALA A 190 12.55 1.87 -6.89
N ILE A 191 11.45 2.18 -7.59
CA ILE A 191 11.47 2.40 -9.03
C ILE A 191 12.11 3.74 -9.36
N ARG A 192 13.25 3.70 -10.06
CA ARG A 192 13.97 4.89 -10.52
C ARG A 192 13.24 5.53 -11.70
N ARG A 193 12.47 6.59 -11.46
CA ARG A 193 11.70 7.32 -12.49
C ARG A 193 12.56 7.80 -13.66
N SER A 194 13.82 8.19 -13.40
CA SER A 194 14.76 8.54 -14.46
C SER A 194 15.13 7.34 -15.35
N ALA A 195 15.29 6.16 -14.76
CA ALA A 195 15.54 4.94 -15.52
C ALA A 195 14.31 4.54 -16.35
N VAL A 196 13.11 4.65 -15.79
CA VAL A 196 11.85 4.43 -16.54
C VAL A 196 11.71 5.42 -17.70
N ALA A 197 11.99 6.71 -17.48
CA ALA A 197 11.94 7.72 -18.52
C ALA A 197 12.97 7.45 -19.64
N PHE A 198 14.19 7.05 -19.29
CA PHE A 198 15.21 6.66 -20.25
C PHE A 198 14.79 5.42 -21.06
N GLN A 199 14.28 4.38 -20.39
CA GLN A 199 13.78 3.18 -21.06
C GLN A 199 12.56 3.50 -21.97
N ALA A 200 11.67 4.41 -21.55
CA ALA A 200 10.56 4.85 -22.38
C ALA A 200 11.01 5.57 -23.67
N MET A 201 12.12 6.31 -23.62
CA MET A 201 12.71 6.91 -24.84
C MET A 201 13.27 5.85 -25.80
N LEU A 202 13.82 4.75 -25.28
CA LEU A 202 14.30 3.62 -26.10
C LEU A 202 13.14 2.75 -26.62
N HIS A 203 12.02 2.69 -25.87
CA HIS A 203 10.85 1.89 -26.17
C HIS A 203 9.61 2.76 -26.34
N THR A 204 9.59 3.63 -27.36
CA THR A 204 8.52 4.64 -27.58
C THR A 204 7.13 4.04 -27.66
N ARG A 205 6.99 2.79 -28.11
CA ARG A 205 5.71 2.06 -28.12
C ARG A 205 5.09 1.85 -26.75
N SER A 206 5.87 1.91 -25.68
CA SER A 206 5.38 1.79 -24.30
C SER A 206 4.87 3.10 -23.70
N ILE A 207 5.10 4.24 -24.35
CA ILE A 207 4.69 5.56 -23.82
C ILE A 207 3.17 5.65 -23.58
N PRO A 208 2.28 5.21 -24.49
CA PRO A 208 0.85 5.23 -24.23
C PRO A 208 0.46 4.37 -23.02
N GLN A 209 1.07 3.18 -22.87
CA GLN A 209 0.85 2.29 -21.72
C GLN A 209 1.28 2.95 -20.40
N LEU A 210 2.45 3.60 -20.36
CA LEU A 210 2.91 4.33 -19.16
C LEU A 210 2.00 5.50 -18.80
N ARG A 211 1.50 6.24 -19.82
CA ARG A 211 0.54 7.33 -19.58
C ARG A 211 -0.76 6.80 -19.00
N ARG A 212 -1.30 5.71 -19.56
CA ARG A 212 -2.50 5.04 -19.05
C ARG A 212 -2.28 4.55 -17.62
N MET A 213 -1.19 3.84 -17.36
CA MET A 213 -0.83 3.35 -16.01
C MET A 213 -0.76 4.49 -14.99
N ARG A 214 -0.14 5.62 -15.36
CA ARG A 214 -0.07 6.81 -14.49
C ARG A 214 -1.45 7.42 -14.22
N SER A 215 -2.35 7.46 -15.21
CA SER A 215 -3.73 7.92 -15.01
C SER A 215 -4.46 6.98 -14.05
N VAL A 216 -4.43 5.68 -14.30
CA VAL A 216 -5.07 4.66 -13.46
C VAL A 216 -4.57 4.75 -12.00
N ILE A 217 -3.25 4.84 -11.80
CA ILE A 217 -2.68 4.97 -10.44
C ILE A 217 -3.23 6.22 -9.74
N ARG A 218 -3.37 7.33 -10.45
CA ARG A 218 -3.87 8.58 -9.87
C ARG A 218 -5.34 8.46 -9.48
N ASP A 219 -6.17 7.92 -10.36
CA ASP A 219 -7.60 7.70 -10.12
C ASP A 219 -7.82 6.69 -8.97
N CYS A 220 -7.03 5.63 -8.94
CA CYS A 220 -7.00 4.67 -7.84
C CYS A 220 -6.60 5.33 -6.51
N ALA A 221 -5.52 6.12 -6.51
CA ALA A 221 -5.05 6.79 -5.30
C ALA A 221 -6.11 7.74 -4.72
N ASP A 222 -6.82 8.50 -5.56
CA ASP A 222 -7.89 9.40 -5.13
C ASP A 222 -9.08 8.64 -4.52
N ARG A 223 -9.49 7.54 -5.14
CA ARG A 223 -10.54 6.66 -4.61
C ARG A 223 -10.12 6.01 -3.29
N LEU A 224 -8.88 5.52 -3.19
CA LEU A 224 -8.33 4.95 -1.97
C LEU A 224 -8.28 5.98 -0.83
N ALA A 225 -7.79 7.19 -1.10
CA ALA A 225 -7.73 8.25 -0.11
C ALA A 225 -9.13 8.64 0.41
N SER A 226 -10.14 8.66 -0.48
CA SER A 226 -11.54 8.89 -0.09
C SER A 226 -12.06 7.77 0.82
N PHE A 227 -11.76 6.52 0.48
CA PHE A 227 -12.14 5.36 1.28
C PHE A 227 -11.50 5.39 2.67
N VAL A 228 -10.20 5.67 2.75
CA VAL A 228 -9.46 5.78 4.01
C VAL A 228 -9.97 6.94 4.87
N ALA A 229 -10.34 8.07 4.25
CA ALA A 229 -10.93 9.20 4.97
C ALA A 229 -12.27 8.82 5.64
N VAL A 230 -13.10 8.03 4.96
CA VAL A 230 -14.35 7.51 5.55
C VAL A 230 -14.06 6.58 6.72
N LEU A 231 -13.16 5.61 6.55
CA LEU A 231 -12.77 4.68 7.62
C LEU A 231 -12.24 5.43 8.84
N ALA A 232 -11.38 6.42 8.63
CA ALA A 232 -10.80 7.21 9.71
C ALA A 232 -11.87 8.06 10.45
N ALA A 233 -12.88 8.57 9.74
CA ALA A 233 -13.98 9.35 10.33
C ALA A 233 -14.91 8.48 11.18
N GLU A 234 -15.06 7.20 10.85
CA GLU A 234 -15.87 6.25 11.62
C GLU A 234 -15.11 5.66 12.83
N GLY A 235 -13.85 5.99 13.01
CA GLY A 235 -13.06 5.58 14.17
C GLY A 235 -12.52 4.16 14.06
N LEU A 236 -12.12 3.76 12.85
CA LEU A 236 -11.51 2.45 12.54
C LEU A 236 -10.57 1.95 13.63
#